data_e584f6eab42364ac6816a8f643928d90
#
_entry.id   e584f6eab42364ac6816a8f643928d90
#
_cell.length_a   1.000
_cell.length_b   1.000
_cell.length_c   1.000
_cell.angle_alpha   90.00
_cell.angle_beta   90.00
_cell.angle_gamma   90.00
#
_symmetry.space_group_name_H-M   'P 1'
#
loop_
_entity.id
_entity.type
_entity.pdbx_description
1 polymer ?
#
loop_
_entity_poly.entity_id
_entity_poly.type
_entity_poly.pdbx_seq_one_letter_code
_entity_poly.pdbx_strand_id
1 'polypeptide(L)'
;MQRDEELMLEFQKGSSESFSELFLRYRDPLYGFFRRRLSNVNRAEELTQECFLAVLQGAERWEPRAKFRTYLYAIALKLTSAEYRKSQKEPKAGVEADEVGKANATEAALAVRRAVASLDAEHREIVMLREYEGLSYDEIAVALRMPVNTVRSRLFRARMALKELLDPQPQKLRCESPASAPQELRQEP
;
A
#
# COMPACT_ATOMS: atom_id res chain seq x y z
N MET A 1 23.40 8.09 -15.32
CA MET A 1 22.90 7.16 -14.30
C MET A 1 22.40 5.93 -15.03
N GLN A 2 23.01 4.78 -14.76
CA GLN A 2 22.68 3.51 -15.43
C GLN A 2 21.29 3.04 -15.01
N ARG A 3 20.56 2.39 -15.94
CA ARG A 3 19.21 1.89 -15.65
C ARG A 3 19.28 0.64 -14.78
N ASP A 4 18.26 0.45 -13.96
CA ASP A 4 18.22 -0.68 -13.00
C ASP A 4 18.23 -2.04 -13.71
N GLU A 5 17.61 -2.13 -14.89
CA GLU A 5 17.61 -3.34 -15.71
C GLU A 5 19.01 -3.66 -16.25
N GLU A 6 19.79 -2.63 -16.59
CA GLU A 6 21.18 -2.78 -17.05
C GLU A 6 22.06 -3.27 -15.91
N LEU A 7 21.94 -2.66 -14.73
CA LEU A 7 22.66 -3.10 -13.52
C LEU A 7 22.34 -4.56 -13.18
N MET A 8 21.08 -4.97 -13.28
CA MET A 8 20.69 -6.34 -13.00
C MET A 8 21.27 -7.33 -14.02
N LEU A 9 21.32 -6.96 -15.30
CA LEU A 9 21.95 -7.77 -16.34
C LEU A 9 23.49 -7.86 -16.17
N GLU A 10 24.14 -6.81 -15.70
CA GLU A 10 25.58 -6.84 -15.38
C GLU A 10 25.85 -7.70 -14.15
N PHE A 11 24.99 -7.62 -13.14
CA PHE A 11 25.07 -8.50 -11.98
C PHE A 11 24.96 -9.97 -12.38
N GLN A 12 24.06 -10.34 -13.27
CA GLN A 12 23.97 -11.70 -13.84
C GLN A 12 25.28 -12.16 -14.51
N LYS A 13 26.08 -11.22 -15.05
CA LYS A 13 27.39 -11.50 -15.65
C LYS A 13 28.54 -11.52 -14.63
N GLY A 14 28.23 -11.32 -13.34
CA GLY A 14 29.19 -11.40 -12.23
C GLY A 14 29.65 -10.07 -11.64
N SER A 15 29.09 -8.92 -12.04
CA SER A 15 29.42 -7.63 -11.43
C SER A 15 28.74 -7.45 -10.08
N SER A 16 29.48 -7.61 -8.99
CA SER A 16 29.01 -7.35 -7.62
C SER A 16 28.73 -5.86 -7.37
N GLU A 17 29.45 -4.98 -8.07
CA GLU A 17 29.30 -3.52 -8.00
C GLU A 17 27.92 -3.09 -8.49
N SER A 18 27.43 -3.68 -9.57
CA SER A 18 26.11 -3.40 -10.12
C SER A 18 24.99 -3.79 -9.14
N PHE A 19 25.12 -4.90 -8.42
CA PHE A 19 24.19 -5.25 -7.37
C PHE A 19 24.27 -4.29 -6.17
N SER A 20 25.51 -3.89 -5.78
CA SER A 20 25.71 -2.93 -4.69
C SER A 20 25.03 -1.59 -5.00
N GLU A 21 25.06 -1.15 -6.25
CA GLU A 21 24.36 0.07 -6.67
C GLU A 21 22.84 -0.09 -6.59
N LEU A 22 22.27 -1.21 -7.04
CA LEU A 22 20.86 -1.52 -6.87
C LEU A 22 20.46 -1.56 -5.39
N PHE A 23 21.27 -2.19 -4.55
CA PHE A 23 21.05 -2.25 -3.11
C PHE A 23 20.98 -0.85 -2.50
N LEU A 24 21.96 0.02 -2.80
CA LEU A 24 21.99 1.39 -2.28
C LEU A 24 20.81 2.23 -2.75
N ARG A 25 20.33 2.05 -3.99
CA ARG A 25 19.17 2.76 -4.53
C ARG A 25 17.87 2.38 -3.83
N TYR A 26 17.73 1.10 -3.49
CA TYR A 26 16.43 0.55 -3.06
C TYR A 26 16.35 0.19 -1.58
N ARG A 27 17.47 0.14 -0.84
CA ARG A 27 17.48 -0.20 0.60
C ARG A 27 16.52 0.67 1.40
N ASP A 28 16.68 1.98 1.34
CA ASP A 28 15.89 2.92 2.15
C ASP A 28 14.42 3.02 1.69
N PRO A 29 14.11 3.11 0.37
CA PRO A 29 12.74 2.99 -0.11
C PRO A 29 12.05 1.70 0.33
N LEU A 30 12.73 0.56 0.23
CA LEU A 30 12.19 -0.74 0.59
C LEU A 30 11.98 -0.90 2.10
N TYR A 31 12.95 -0.42 2.91
CA TYR A 31 12.77 -0.34 4.36
C TYR A 31 11.55 0.51 4.72
N GLY A 32 11.41 1.71 4.12
CA GLY A 32 10.24 2.55 4.29
C GLY A 32 8.93 1.87 3.88
N PHE A 33 8.95 1.05 2.82
CA PHE A 33 7.81 0.23 2.40
C PHE A 33 7.37 -0.73 3.51
N PHE A 34 8.30 -1.48 4.11
CA PHE A 34 7.98 -2.42 5.19
C PHE A 34 7.59 -1.70 6.49
N ARG A 35 8.28 -0.59 6.84
CA ARG A 35 7.95 0.23 8.03
C ARG A 35 6.53 0.80 8.01
N ARG A 36 6.01 1.14 6.84
CA ARG A 36 4.62 1.62 6.70
C ARG A 36 3.58 0.52 6.88
N ARG A 37 3.99 -0.74 6.81
CA ARG A 37 3.10 -1.92 6.87
C ARG A 37 3.24 -2.74 8.15
N LEU A 38 4.37 -2.63 8.81
CA LEU A 38 4.72 -3.42 9.99
C LEU A 38 5.02 -2.49 11.16
N SER A 39 4.49 -2.81 12.33
CA SER A 39 4.76 -2.06 13.56
C SER A 39 6.17 -2.35 14.11
N ASN A 40 6.70 -3.56 13.89
CA ASN A 40 8.00 -3.97 14.40
C ASN A 40 9.13 -3.50 13.50
N VAL A 41 10.02 -2.66 14.05
CA VAL A 41 11.19 -2.08 13.37
C VAL A 41 12.15 -3.17 12.89
N ASN A 42 12.53 -4.08 13.79
CA ASN A 42 13.49 -5.15 13.49
C ASN A 42 12.94 -6.06 12.38
N ARG A 43 11.64 -6.36 12.43
CA ARG A 43 11.02 -7.17 11.39
C ARG A 43 11.00 -6.48 10.02
N ALA A 44 10.85 -5.16 9.98
CA ALA A 44 10.95 -4.40 8.73
C ALA A 44 12.38 -4.45 8.16
N GLU A 45 13.40 -4.40 9.01
CA GLU A 45 14.81 -4.55 8.58
C GLU A 45 15.06 -5.97 8.04
N GLU A 46 14.63 -6.99 8.77
CA GLU A 46 14.75 -8.40 8.35
C GLU A 46 14.08 -8.64 6.99
N LEU A 47 12.84 -8.17 6.78
CA LEU A 47 12.14 -8.33 5.51
C LEU A 47 12.81 -7.54 4.38
N THR A 48 13.45 -6.42 4.69
CA THR A 48 14.27 -5.70 3.70
C THR A 48 15.45 -6.56 3.25
N GLN A 49 16.14 -7.20 4.17
CA GLN A 49 17.25 -8.12 3.86
C GLN A 49 16.74 -9.36 3.12
N GLU A 50 15.66 -10.00 3.60
CA GLU A 50 15.04 -11.16 2.93
C GLU A 50 14.65 -10.83 1.49
N CYS A 51 14.15 -9.62 1.23
CA CYS A 51 13.80 -9.18 -0.12
C CYS A 51 15.01 -9.14 -1.06
N PHE A 52 16.13 -8.57 -0.62
CA PHE A 52 17.37 -8.57 -1.41
C PHE A 52 17.97 -9.97 -1.55
N LEU A 53 17.89 -10.81 -0.53
CA LEU A 53 18.28 -12.23 -0.65
C LEU A 53 17.44 -12.95 -1.70
N ALA A 54 16.14 -12.69 -1.76
CA ALA A 54 15.28 -13.26 -2.79
C ALA A 54 15.64 -12.74 -4.20
N VAL A 55 16.07 -11.48 -4.33
CA VAL A 55 16.58 -10.94 -5.60
C VAL A 55 17.86 -11.67 -6.01
N LEU A 56 18.82 -11.86 -5.09
CA LEU A 56 20.07 -12.60 -5.34
C LEU A 56 19.79 -14.03 -5.81
N GLN A 57 18.93 -14.75 -5.09
CA GLN A 57 18.55 -16.13 -5.42
C GLN A 57 17.80 -16.27 -6.75
N GLY A 58 17.04 -15.23 -7.13
CA GLY A 58 16.28 -15.19 -8.37
C GLY A 58 17.03 -14.58 -9.56
N ALA A 59 18.22 -14.04 -9.32
CA ALA A 59 18.95 -13.24 -10.29
C ALA A 59 19.18 -13.96 -11.63
N GLU A 60 19.68 -15.18 -11.60
CA GLU A 60 19.99 -15.96 -12.83
C GLU A 60 18.77 -16.17 -13.75
N ARG A 61 17.58 -16.22 -13.16
CA ARG A 61 16.31 -16.44 -13.88
C ARG A 61 15.54 -15.15 -14.19
N TRP A 62 16.06 -14.01 -13.70
CA TRP A 62 15.41 -12.75 -13.95
C TRP A 62 15.56 -12.33 -15.41
N GLU A 63 14.46 -11.91 -16.02
CA GLU A 63 14.43 -11.39 -17.37
C GLU A 63 13.82 -9.98 -17.38
N PRO A 64 14.29 -9.06 -18.23
CA PRO A 64 13.82 -7.67 -18.28
C PRO A 64 12.44 -7.52 -18.95
N ARG A 65 11.48 -8.43 -18.61
CA ARG A 65 10.08 -8.36 -19.08
C ARG A 65 9.30 -7.25 -18.38
N ALA A 66 9.75 -6.86 -17.19
CA ALA A 66 9.20 -5.76 -16.41
C ALA A 66 10.37 -4.98 -15.81
N LYS A 67 10.11 -3.76 -15.36
CA LYS A 67 11.15 -2.98 -14.67
C LYS A 67 11.62 -3.71 -13.41
N PHE A 68 12.93 -3.60 -13.12
CA PHE A 68 13.53 -4.17 -11.91
C PHE A 68 12.75 -3.75 -10.65
N ARG A 69 12.37 -2.49 -10.57
CA ARG A 69 11.55 -1.95 -9.48
C ARG A 69 10.24 -2.72 -9.29
N THR A 70 9.52 -3.02 -10.37
CA THR A 70 8.26 -3.78 -10.31
C THR A 70 8.51 -5.19 -9.77
N TYR A 71 9.57 -5.84 -10.20
CA TYR A 71 10.00 -7.16 -9.70
C TYR A 71 10.31 -7.10 -8.20
N LEU A 72 11.08 -6.11 -7.75
CA LEU A 72 11.45 -5.92 -6.35
C LEU A 72 10.21 -5.74 -5.46
N TYR A 73 9.28 -4.85 -5.85
CA TYR A 73 8.06 -4.62 -5.07
C TYR A 73 7.09 -5.81 -5.12
N ALA A 74 7.08 -6.62 -6.17
CA ALA A 74 6.32 -7.87 -6.19
C ALA A 74 6.85 -8.88 -5.16
N ILE A 75 8.18 -8.96 -4.97
CA ILE A 75 8.79 -9.76 -3.89
C ILE A 75 8.38 -9.19 -2.52
N ALA A 76 8.52 -7.88 -2.33
CA ALA A 76 8.19 -7.22 -1.06
C ALA A 76 6.73 -7.43 -0.65
N LEU A 77 5.79 -7.34 -1.60
CA LEU A 77 4.37 -7.61 -1.38
C LEU A 77 4.12 -9.07 -0.97
N LYS A 78 4.82 -10.01 -1.59
CA LYS A 78 4.72 -11.44 -1.24
C LYS A 78 5.21 -11.70 0.17
N LEU A 79 6.35 -11.10 0.56
CA LEU A 79 6.89 -11.20 1.93
C LEU A 79 5.94 -10.59 2.95
N THR A 80 5.42 -9.39 2.69
CA THR A 80 4.42 -8.74 3.56
C THR A 80 3.18 -9.60 3.74
N SER A 81 2.65 -10.18 2.65
CA SER A 81 1.48 -11.05 2.72
C SER A 81 1.74 -12.34 3.51
N ALA A 82 2.96 -12.88 3.44
CA ALA A 82 3.37 -14.03 4.23
C ALA A 82 3.45 -13.66 5.73
N GLU A 83 3.99 -12.49 6.04
CA GLU A 83 4.09 -11.98 7.40
C GLU A 83 2.72 -11.75 8.04
N TYR A 84 1.78 -11.13 7.33
CA TYR A 84 0.41 -10.97 7.84
C TYR A 84 -0.29 -12.31 8.11
N ARG A 85 -0.08 -13.32 7.25
CA ARG A 85 -0.63 -14.66 7.50
C ARG A 85 -0.02 -15.33 8.74
N LYS A 86 1.27 -15.08 9.00
CA LYS A 86 1.95 -15.58 10.21
C LYS A 86 1.41 -14.89 11.44
N SER A 87 1.31 -13.57 11.43
CA SER A 87 0.82 -12.79 12.58
C SER A 87 -0.65 -13.08 12.95
N GLN A 88 -1.47 -13.54 11.99
CA GLN A 88 -2.84 -13.95 12.27
C GLN A 88 -2.93 -15.32 12.98
N LYS A 89 -1.89 -16.16 12.84
CA LYS A 89 -1.85 -17.49 13.46
C LYS A 89 -1.24 -17.48 14.85
N GLU A 90 -0.42 -16.47 15.17
CA GLU A 90 0.19 -16.31 16.48
C GLU A 90 -0.72 -15.45 17.37
N PRO A 91 -0.93 -15.81 18.68
CA PRO A 91 -1.66 -14.95 19.62
C PRO A 91 -0.95 -13.60 19.67
N LYS A 92 -1.70 -12.52 19.51
CA LYS A 92 -1.18 -11.14 19.57
C LYS A 92 -0.55 -10.87 20.92
N ALA A 93 0.74 -11.12 21.09
CA ALA A 93 1.53 -10.45 22.11
C ALA A 93 1.47 -8.95 21.78
N GLY A 94 1.06 -8.13 22.75
CA GLY A 94 0.70 -6.72 22.59
C GLY A 94 1.51 -5.98 21.54
N VAL A 95 0.85 -5.60 20.45
CA VAL A 95 1.44 -4.77 19.41
C VAL A 95 1.44 -3.35 19.96
N GLU A 96 2.54 -2.92 20.51
CA GLU A 96 2.80 -1.50 20.73
C GLU A 96 2.77 -0.81 19.36
N ALA A 97 1.77 0.02 19.15
CA ALA A 97 1.70 0.87 17.98
C ALA A 97 2.90 1.82 18.02
N ASP A 98 3.88 1.55 17.17
CA ASP A 98 5.13 2.29 17.10
C ASP A 98 4.83 3.77 16.81
N GLU A 99 5.16 4.64 17.78
CA GLU A 99 4.95 6.08 17.73
C GLU A 99 5.96 6.82 16.84
N VAL A 100 6.79 6.10 16.10
CA VAL A 100 7.83 6.66 15.25
C VAL A 100 7.23 7.48 14.12
N GLY A 101 7.34 8.79 14.23
CA GLY A 101 6.85 9.77 13.26
C GLY A 101 5.74 10.70 13.74
N LYS A 102 5.35 10.65 15.03
CA LYS A 102 4.37 11.59 15.61
C LYS A 102 4.97 12.95 15.97
N ALA A 103 6.26 13.02 16.25
CA ALA A 103 6.87 14.22 16.86
C ALA A 103 6.86 15.48 15.98
N ASN A 104 6.75 15.38 14.64
CA ASN A 104 6.76 16.53 13.72
C ASN A 104 5.69 16.48 12.61
N ALA A 105 4.67 15.62 12.73
CA ALA A 105 3.62 15.57 11.72
C ALA A 105 2.60 16.67 11.97
N THR A 106 2.28 17.45 10.93
CA THR A 106 1.16 18.40 10.97
C THR A 106 -0.16 17.68 11.20
N GLU A 107 -1.15 18.37 11.77
CA GLU A 107 -2.49 17.81 11.99
C GLU A 107 -3.08 17.24 10.68
N ALA A 108 -2.87 17.93 9.56
CA ALA A 108 -3.27 17.46 8.24
C ALA A 108 -2.59 16.14 7.85
N ALA A 109 -1.30 15.95 8.13
CA ALA A 109 -0.58 14.71 7.87
C ALA A 109 -1.11 13.56 8.74
N LEU A 110 -1.48 13.84 9.98
CA LEU A 110 -2.10 12.86 10.88
C LEU A 110 -3.50 12.47 10.39
N ALA A 111 -4.31 13.43 9.93
CA ALA A 111 -5.62 13.17 9.36
C ALA A 111 -5.52 12.26 8.12
N VAL A 112 -4.60 12.54 7.19
CA VAL A 112 -4.34 11.70 6.02
C VAL A 112 -3.93 10.28 6.41
N ARG A 113 -3.01 10.12 7.39
CA ARG A 113 -2.60 8.80 7.88
C ARG A 113 -3.77 8.00 8.45
N ARG A 114 -4.64 8.65 9.25
CA ARG A 114 -5.86 8.02 9.80
C ARG A 114 -6.82 7.62 8.69
N ALA A 115 -7.06 8.50 7.72
CA ALA A 115 -7.93 8.22 6.59
C ALA A 115 -7.42 7.02 5.76
N VAL A 116 -6.11 6.97 5.46
CA VAL A 116 -5.50 5.83 4.76
C VAL A 116 -5.62 4.55 5.61
N ALA A 117 -5.42 4.63 6.92
CA ALA A 117 -5.56 3.47 7.82
C ALA A 117 -7.00 2.95 7.91
N SER A 118 -8.01 3.81 7.69
CA SER A 118 -9.43 3.45 7.70
C SER A 118 -9.92 2.82 6.39
N LEU A 119 -9.14 2.88 5.31
CA LEU A 119 -9.46 2.17 4.07
C LEU A 119 -9.44 0.66 4.30
N ASP A 120 -10.25 -0.08 3.53
CA ASP A 120 -10.09 -1.53 3.45
C ASP A 120 -8.69 -1.91 2.92
N ALA A 121 -8.27 -3.15 3.17
CA ALA A 121 -6.91 -3.59 2.89
C ALA A 121 -6.53 -3.47 1.41
N GLU A 122 -7.47 -3.76 0.49
CA GLU A 122 -7.20 -3.72 -0.96
C GLU A 122 -7.06 -2.28 -1.47
N HIS A 123 -7.93 -1.37 -1.01
CA HIS A 123 -7.84 0.03 -1.36
C HIS A 123 -6.61 0.71 -0.74
N ARG A 124 -6.30 0.38 0.51
CA ARG A 124 -5.10 0.87 1.19
C ARG A 124 -3.84 0.46 0.44
N GLU A 125 -3.71 -0.83 0.09
CA GLU A 125 -2.52 -1.34 -0.60
C GLU A 125 -2.28 -0.64 -1.93
N ILE A 126 -3.32 -0.46 -2.74
CA ILE A 126 -3.18 0.14 -4.07
C ILE A 126 -2.84 1.64 -4.00
N VAL A 127 -3.40 2.36 -3.01
CA VAL A 127 -3.03 3.76 -2.72
C VAL A 127 -1.58 3.85 -2.26
N MET A 128 -1.16 2.97 -1.34
CA MET A 128 0.21 2.95 -0.86
C MET A 128 1.21 2.73 -2.00
N LEU A 129 0.95 1.76 -2.88
CA LEU A 129 1.80 1.50 -4.04
C LEU A 129 1.86 2.69 -5.01
N ARG A 130 0.75 3.39 -5.20
CA ARG A 130 0.70 4.53 -6.11
C ARG A 130 1.33 5.79 -5.54
N GLU A 131 0.94 6.17 -4.32
CA GLU A 131 1.25 7.50 -3.77
C GLU A 131 2.56 7.51 -2.98
N TYR A 132 2.92 6.42 -2.29
CA TYR A 132 4.18 6.33 -1.55
C TYR A 132 5.31 5.71 -2.37
N GLU A 133 5.00 4.61 -3.08
CA GLU A 133 6.02 3.94 -3.87
C GLU A 133 6.13 4.51 -5.30
N GLY A 134 5.17 5.34 -5.73
CA GLY A 134 5.16 5.98 -7.05
C GLY A 134 5.08 5.01 -8.23
N LEU A 135 4.53 3.80 -8.05
CA LEU A 135 4.37 2.83 -9.13
C LEU A 135 3.33 3.32 -10.15
N SER A 136 3.58 3.06 -11.43
CA SER A 136 2.57 3.27 -12.47
C SER A 136 1.43 2.25 -12.36
N TYR A 137 0.32 2.49 -13.03
CA TYR A 137 -0.81 1.55 -13.03
C TYR A 137 -0.44 0.18 -13.59
N ASP A 138 0.40 0.16 -14.64
CA ASP A 138 0.89 -1.07 -15.24
C ASP A 138 1.85 -1.82 -14.29
N GLU A 139 2.73 -1.10 -13.61
CA GLU A 139 3.62 -1.68 -12.60
C GLU A 139 2.84 -2.27 -11.41
N ILE A 140 1.79 -1.57 -10.93
CA ILE A 140 0.89 -2.08 -9.89
C ILE A 140 0.14 -3.33 -10.39
N ALA A 141 -0.35 -3.31 -11.63
CA ALA A 141 -1.06 -4.44 -12.24
C ALA A 141 -0.17 -5.70 -12.29
N VAL A 142 1.10 -5.54 -12.68
CA VAL A 142 2.09 -6.63 -12.68
C VAL A 142 2.41 -7.09 -11.26
N ALA A 143 2.69 -6.16 -10.33
CA ALA A 143 3.08 -6.49 -8.97
C ALA A 143 1.97 -7.22 -8.20
N LEU A 144 0.71 -6.80 -8.37
CA LEU A 144 -0.47 -7.39 -7.73
C LEU A 144 -1.12 -8.52 -8.56
N ARG A 145 -0.60 -8.82 -9.76
CA ARG A 145 -1.12 -9.84 -10.68
C ARG A 145 -2.60 -9.66 -11.00
N MET A 146 -3.00 -8.45 -11.33
CA MET A 146 -4.38 -8.10 -11.69
C MET A 146 -4.44 -7.26 -12.96
N PRO A 147 -5.59 -7.20 -13.67
CA PRO A 147 -5.74 -6.36 -14.85
C PRO A 147 -5.57 -4.86 -14.51
N VAL A 148 -4.95 -4.08 -15.40
CA VAL A 148 -4.74 -2.63 -15.22
C VAL A 148 -6.06 -1.85 -15.03
N ASN A 149 -7.14 -2.30 -15.67
CA ASN A 149 -8.46 -1.69 -15.47
C ASN A 149 -9.00 -1.90 -14.04
N THR A 150 -8.67 -3.04 -13.41
CA THR A 150 -8.97 -3.29 -12.00
C THR A 150 -8.16 -2.34 -11.11
N VAL A 151 -6.89 -2.09 -11.41
CA VAL A 151 -6.06 -1.10 -10.71
C VAL A 151 -6.71 0.29 -10.80
N ARG A 152 -7.10 0.72 -12.00
CA ARG A 152 -7.76 2.02 -12.22
C ARG A 152 -9.04 2.18 -11.40
N SER A 153 -9.92 1.18 -11.46
CA SER A 153 -11.20 1.24 -10.74
C SER A 153 -11.03 1.21 -9.23
N ARG A 154 -10.10 0.41 -8.71
CA ARG A 154 -9.79 0.36 -7.27
C ARG A 154 -9.17 1.67 -6.78
N LEU A 155 -8.21 2.25 -7.51
CA LEU A 155 -7.63 3.56 -7.18
C LEU A 155 -8.68 4.66 -7.17
N PHE A 156 -9.58 4.65 -8.14
CA PHE A 156 -10.68 5.62 -8.16
C PHE A 156 -11.55 5.50 -6.90
N ARG A 157 -12.00 4.29 -6.56
CA ARG A 157 -12.82 4.03 -5.36
C ARG A 157 -12.07 4.41 -4.08
N ALA A 158 -10.80 4.04 -3.98
CA ALA A 158 -9.96 4.37 -2.83
C ALA A 158 -9.81 5.88 -2.65
N ARG A 159 -9.62 6.64 -3.73
CA ARG A 159 -9.55 8.11 -3.69
C ARG A 159 -10.89 8.74 -3.31
N MET A 160 -12.01 8.19 -3.77
CA MET A 160 -13.34 8.66 -3.36
C MET A 160 -13.58 8.44 -1.87
N ALA A 161 -13.24 7.24 -1.36
CA ALA A 161 -13.32 6.94 0.07
C ALA A 161 -12.42 7.86 0.91
N LEU A 162 -11.18 8.14 0.45
CA LEU A 162 -10.30 9.10 1.12
C LEU A 162 -10.87 10.52 1.13
N LYS A 163 -11.48 10.95 0.03
CA LYS A 163 -12.14 12.26 -0.03
C LYS A 163 -13.26 12.37 1.01
N GLU A 164 -14.10 11.36 1.13
CA GLU A 164 -15.18 11.32 2.12
C GLU A 164 -14.65 11.35 3.57
N LEU A 165 -13.53 10.65 3.83
CA LEU A 165 -12.89 10.61 5.15
C LEU A 165 -12.18 11.92 5.53
N LEU A 166 -11.65 12.66 4.54
CA LEU A 166 -10.89 13.89 4.76
C LEU A 166 -11.76 15.15 4.71
N ASP A 167 -12.85 15.11 3.98
CA ASP A 167 -13.82 16.20 3.86
C ASP A 167 -15.24 15.64 4.08
N PRO A 168 -15.57 15.27 5.32
CA PRO A 168 -16.90 14.78 5.61
C PRO A 168 -17.88 15.91 5.40
N GLN A 169 -18.51 15.95 4.20
CA GLN A 169 -19.66 16.84 3.95
C GLN A 169 -20.67 16.59 5.07
N PRO A 170 -21.21 17.65 5.74
CA PRO A 170 -22.29 17.45 6.67
C PRO A 170 -23.38 16.71 5.92
N GLN A 171 -23.75 15.52 6.41
CA GLN A 171 -24.82 14.72 5.83
C GLN A 171 -25.98 15.64 5.57
N LYS A 172 -26.32 15.87 4.29
CA LYS A 172 -27.61 16.48 3.93
C LYS A 172 -28.64 15.64 4.67
N LEU A 173 -29.22 16.23 5.71
CA LEU A 173 -30.38 15.69 6.42
C LEU A 173 -31.30 15.11 5.35
N ARG A 174 -31.50 13.80 5.35
CA ARG A 174 -32.59 13.18 4.62
C ARG A 174 -33.80 13.94 5.06
N CYS A 175 -34.38 14.74 4.15
CA CYS A 175 -35.68 15.32 4.35
C CYS A 175 -36.61 14.15 4.61
N GLU A 176 -36.93 13.93 5.88
CA GLU A 176 -38.08 13.12 6.25
C GLU A 176 -39.28 13.83 5.61
N SER A 177 -39.89 13.17 4.66
CA SER A 177 -41.18 13.60 4.10
C SER A 177 -42.17 13.76 5.26
N PRO A 178 -42.84 14.88 5.39
CA PRO A 178 -43.83 15.05 6.46
C PRO A 178 -44.90 13.97 6.30
N ALA A 179 -45.06 13.19 7.37
CA ALA A 179 -46.10 12.21 7.51
C ALA A 179 -47.48 12.83 7.17
N SER A 180 -48.22 12.10 6.36
CA SER A 180 -49.61 12.38 5.97
C SER A 180 -50.47 12.75 7.17
N ALA A 181 -51.11 13.89 7.09
CA ALA A 181 -52.12 14.35 8.06
C ALA A 181 -53.30 13.33 8.16
N PRO A 182 -53.88 13.13 9.35
CA PRO A 182 -55.06 12.28 9.49
C PRO A 182 -56.28 12.93 8.81
N GLN A 183 -56.97 12.17 7.99
CA GLN A 183 -58.28 12.55 7.45
C GLN A 183 -59.28 12.58 8.60
N GLU A 184 -59.78 13.77 8.93
CA GLU A 184 -60.96 13.96 9.77
C GLU A 184 -62.18 13.37 9.08
N LEU A 185 -62.84 12.44 9.77
CA LEU A 185 -64.17 11.93 9.47
C LEU A 185 -65.20 13.07 9.61
N ARG A 186 -65.71 13.56 8.51
CA ARG A 186 -66.97 14.34 8.51
C ARG A 186 -68.11 13.36 8.73
N GLN A 187 -68.73 13.46 9.89
CA GLN A 187 -70.11 13.00 10.11
C GLN A 187 -71.01 14.13 9.68
N GLU A 188 -71.94 13.86 8.80
CA GLU A 188 -73.13 14.68 8.55
C GLU A 188 -74.36 14.01 9.15
N PRO A 189 -75.36 14.83 9.55
CA PRO A 189 -76.53 14.41 10.30
C PRO A 189 -77.59 13.67 9.48
#